data_7174f3739b261337548dd2b0fce86662
#
_entry.id   7174f3739b261337548dd2b0fce86662
#
_cell.length_a   1.000
_cell.length_b   1.000
_cell.length_c   1.000
_cell.angle_alpha   90.00
_cell.angle_beta   90.00
_cell.angle_gamma   90.00
#
_symmetry.space_group_name_H-M   'P 1'
#
loop_
_entity.id
_entity.type
_entity.pdbx_description
1 polymer ?
#
loop_
_entity_poly.entity_id
_entity_poly.type
_entity_poly.pdbx_seq_one_letter_code
_entity_poly.pdbx_strand_id
1 'polypeptide(L)'
;DNCFIKAMSRLDGEDELLVLEDIDVLFDGRKKSGDSGMLTFKGFINALDGFGHQNKLITIMTTNHKCELDSALKRPGRIDKQYLFSYAKKGQIQKMYNVFLPHLKDQFEKFYEKIDNKKVTTSTLQQYFFENRKNDNILKNIKDLYKYISESDSKGPTLTMFV
;
A
#
# COMPACT_ATOMS: atom_id res chain seq x y z
N ASP A 1 -17.25 16.00 9.38
CA ASP A 1 -18.18 14.97 8.87
C ASP A 1 -18.96 15.45 7.64
N ASN A 2 -19.52 16.67 7.65
CA ASN A 2 -20.38 17.14 6.56
C ASN A 2 -19.69 17.25 5.20
N CYS A 3 -18.40 17.62 5.15
CA CYS A 3 -17.64 17.69 3.89
C CYS A 3 -17.44 16.31 3.28
N PHE A 4 -17.10 15.33 4.11
CA PHE A 4 -16.90 13.94 3.66
C PHE A 4 -18.22 13.34 3.15
N ILE A 5 -19.31 13.50 3.93
CA ILE A 5 -20.63 13.04 3.51
C ILE A 5 -21.08 13.69 2.20
N LYS A 6 -20.85 15.02 2.04
CA LYS A 6 -21.14 15.70 0.77
C LYS A 6 -20.27 15.22 -0.40
N ALA A 7 -19.00 14.90 -0.16
CA ALA A 7 -18.15 14.32 -1.19
C ALA A 7 -18.68 12.94 -1.61
N MET A 8 -19.01 12.10 -0.63
CA MET A 8 -19.61 10.78 -0.87
C MET A 8 -20.94 10.86 -1.61
N SER A 9 -21.82 11.79 -1.26
CA SER A 9 -23.14 11.95 -1.91
C SER A 9 -23.07 12.42 -3.38
N ARG A 10 -21.91 12.76 -3.89
CA ARG A 10 -21.69 13.08 -5.30
C ARG A 10 -21.34 11.87 -6.15
N LEU A 11 -21.01 10.74 -5.48
CA LEU A 11 -20.79 9.49 -6.15
C LEU A 11 -22.15 8.90 -6.51
N ASP A 12 -22.41 8.67 -7.77
CA ASP A 12 -23.67 8.11 -8.27
C ASP A 12 -23.65 6.58 -8.30
N GLY A 13 -22.47 5.99 -8.10
CA GLY A 13 -22.28 4.56 -7.92
C GLY A 13 -22.24 3.74 -9.22
N GLU A 14 -22.27 4.39 -10.38
CA GLU A 14 -22.10 3.71 -11.65
C GLU A 14 -20.64 3.75 -12.09
N ASP A 15 -19.97 2.58 -12.08
CA ASP A 15 -18.57 2.41 -12.52
C ASP A 15 -17.55 3.29 -11.79
N GLU A 16 -17.82 3.67 -10.54
CA GLU A 16 -16.94 4.48 -9.71
C GLU A 16 -16.07 3.65 -8.77
N LEU A 17 -14.85 4.13 -8.56
CA LEU A 17 -13.90 3.56 -7.63
C LEU A 17 -13.52 4.61 -6.59
N LEU A 18 -13.85 4.37 -5.33
CA LEU A 18 -13.42 5.21 -4.22
C LEU A 18 -12.10 4.68 -3.66
N VAL A 19 -11.06 5.49 -3.67
CA VAL A 19 -9.77 5.14 -3.06
C VAL A 19 -9.52 6.04 -1.86
N LEU A 20 -9.35 5.44 -0.70
CA LEU A 20 -9.05 6.10 0.57
C LEU A 20 -7.68 5.64 1.04
N GLU A 21 -6.68 6.47 0.84
CA GLU A 21 -5.30 6.15 1.22
C GLU A 21 -5.00 6.53 2.68
N ASP A 22 -4.14 5.73 3.32
CA ASP A 22 -3.62 5.95 4.68
C ASP A 22 -4.71 6.26 5.71
N ILE A 23 -5.75 5.42 5.74
CA ILE A 23 -6.92 5.62 6.63
C ILE A 23 -6.57 5.62 8.11
N ASP A 24 -5.43 5.04 8.50
CA ASP A 24 -4.91 5.11 9.86
C ASP A 24 -4.65 6.54 10.32
N VAL A 25 -4.16 7.41 9.42
CA VAL A 25 -3.91 8.83 9.73
C VAL A 25 -5.19 9.56 10.13
N LEU A 26 -6.33 9.19 9.56
CA LEU A 26 -7.62 9.79 9.91
C LEU A 26 -8.02 9.52 11.37
N PHE A 27 -7.44 8.51 12.00
CA PHE A 27 -7.86 8.01 13.31
C PHE A 27 -6.77 8.04 14.38
N ASP A 28 -5.52 8.33 14.02
CA ASP A 28 -4.37 8.44 14.93
C ASP A 28 -4.54 9.57 15.95
N GLY A 29 -5.33 10.58 15.62
CA GLY A 29 -5.61 11.75 16.46
C GLY A 29 -6.70 11.59 17.51
N ARG A 30 -7.33 10.42 17.67
CA ARG A 30 -8.50 10.23 18.58
C ARG A 30 -8.27 10.55 20.04
N LYS A 31 -7.04 10.61 20.48
CA LYS A 31 -6.70 10.87 21.88
C LYS A 31 -6.45 12.35 22.22
N LYS A 32 -6.42 13.28 21.26
CA LYS A 32 -5.83 14.61 21.51
C LYS A 32 -6.58 15.85 21.06
N SER A 33 -7.68 15.81 20.31
CA SER A 33 -8.32 17.09 19.96
C SER A 33 -9.84 17.03 19.89
N GLY A 34 -10.46 17.84 20.73
CA GLY A 34 -11.86 18.23 20.64
C GLY A 34 -12.10 19.19 19.46
N ASP A 35 -11.48 18.97 18.32
CA ASP A 35 -11.56 19.88 17.16
C ASP A 35 -12.80 19.56 16.33
N SER A 36 -13.73 20.48 16.33
CA SER A 36 -15.09 20.37 15.80
C SER A 36 -15.20 20.36 14.28
N GLY A 37 -14.12 20.18 13.55
CA GLY A 37 -14.09 20.19 12.08
C GLY A 37 -13.60 18.91 11.43
N MET A 38 -13.03 17.98 12.16
CA MET A 38 -12.43 16.76 11.60
C MET A 38 -13.47 15.64 11.39
N LEU A 39 -13.21 14.77 10.44
CA LEU A 39 -14.00 13.57 10.19
C LEU A 39 -13.92 12.65 11.42
N THR A 40 -15.05 12.40 12.04
CA THR A 40 -15.13 11.46 13.15
C THR A 40 -15.19 10.02 12.61
N PHE A 41 -14.67 9.07 13.40
CA PHE A 41 -14.77 7.66 13.01
C PHE A 41 -16.22 7.19 12.86
N LYS A 42 -17.09 7.65 13.74
CA LYS A 42 -18.52 7.35 13.65
C LYS A 42 -19.13 7.92 12.37
N GLY A 43 -18.77 9.16 12.01
CA GLY A 43 -19.18 9.79 10.75
C GLY A 43 -18.66 9.05 9.53
N PHE A 44 -17.40 8.60 9.58
CA PHE A 44 -16.79 7.77 8.54
C PHE A 44 -17.52 6.43 8.36
N ILE A 45 -17.74 5.68 9.46
CA ILE A 45 -18.46 4.41 9.43
C ILE A 45 -19.90 4.59 8.92
N ASN A 46 -20.62 5.60 9.40
CA ASN A 46 -21.99 5.87 8.96
C ASN A 46 -22.03 6.24 7.46
N ALA A 47 -21.03 6.96 6.98
CA ALA A 47 -20.94 7.25 5.55
C ALA A 47 -20.69 5.98 4.74
N LEU A 48 -19.76 5.12 5.13
CA LEU A 48 -19.54 3.84 4.46
C LEU A 48 -20.80 2.96 4.45
N ASP A 49 -21.48 2.82 5.59
CA ASP A 49 -22.71 2.04 5.70
C ASP A 49 -23.85 2.63 4.85
N GLY A 50 -23.94 3.96 4.77
CA GLY A 50 -24.97 4.66 4.00
C GLY A 50 -24.80 4.52 2.49
N PHE A 51 -23.55 4.43 2.02
CA PHE A 51 -23.24 4.34 0.59
C PHE A 51 -23.05 2.89 0.11
N GLY A 52 -22.67 1.97 0.98
CA GLY A 52 -22.50 0.55 0.64
C GLY A 52 -23.78 -0.13 0.13
N HIS A 53 -24.93 0.47 0.35
CA HIS A 53 -26.22 -0.01 -0.19
C HIS A 53 -26.62 0.64 -1.51
N GLN A 54 -25.94 1.68 -1.94
CA GLN A 54 -26.19 2.36 -3.22
C GLN A 54 -25.18 1.91 -4.26
N ASN A 55 -25.53 0.86 -4.98
CA ASN A 55 -25.10 0.57 -6.34
C ASN A 55 -23.59 0.51 -6.64
N LYS A 56 -22.99 -0.67 -6.56
CA LYS A 56 -21.76 -1.02 -7.31
C LYS A 56 -20.50 -0.19 -7.01
N LEU A 57 -20.51 0.69 -5.99
CA LEU A 57 -19.30 1.43 -5.61
C LEU A 57 -18.25 0.47 -5.04
N ILE A 58 -17.11 0.38 -5.68
CA ILE A 58 -15.96 -0.34 -5.15
C ILE A 58 -15.15 0.63 -4.30
N THR A 59 -14.96 0.30 -3.02
CA THR A 59 -14.12 1.10 -2.13
C THR A 59 -12.80 0.38 -1.85
N ILE A 60 -11.68 1.03 -2.12
CA ILE A 60 -10.35 0.56 -1.76
C ILE A 60 -9.80 1.44 -0.64
N MET A 61 -9.34 0.81 0.43
CA MET A 61 -8.71 1.52 1.55
C MET A 61 -7.29 0.99 1.77
N THR A 62 -6.34 1.89 2.05
CA THR A 62 -4.98 1.49 2.41
C THR A 62 -4.64 1.91 3.84
N THR A 63 -3.77 1.13 4.49
CA THR A 63 -3.22 1.46 5.80
C THR A 63 -1.84 0.85 5.99
N ASN A 64 -0.98 1.55 6.70
CA ASN A 64 0.30 1.05 7.18
C ASN A 64 0.20 0.41 8.59
N HIS A 65 -0.89 0.65 9.31
CA HIS A 65 -1.11 0.23 10.70
C HIS A 65 -2.34 -0.66 10.86
N LYS A 66 -2.32 -1.86 10.25
CA LYS A 66 -3.45 -2.80 10.30
C LYS A 66 -3.94 -3.11 11.71
N CYS A 67 -3.04 -3.18 12.69
CA CYS A 67 -3.38 -3.52 14.09
C CYS A 67 -4.16 -2.40 14.78
N GLU A 68 -4.01 -1.16 14.33
CA GLU A 68 -4.63 0.04 14.92
C GLU A 68 -6.02 0.30 14.37
N LEU A 69 -6.40 -0.37 13.27
CA LEU A 69 -7.73 -0.24 12.72
C LEU A 69 -8.78 -0.84 13.66
N ASP A 70 -9.77 -0.04 13.94
CA ASP A 70 -10.91 -0.41 14.78
C ASP A 70 -11.62 -1.67 14.23
N SER A 71 -12.00 -2.55 15.15
CA SER A 71 -12.72 -3.79 14.83
C SER A 71 -14.03 -3.55 14.08
N ALA A 72 -14.63 -2.38 14.24
CA ALA A 72 -15.86 -2.01 13.53
C ALA A 72 -15.68 -1.94 12.01
N LEU A 73 -14.49 -1.55 11.52
CA LEU A 73 -14.18 -1.58 10.08
C LEU A 73 -14.08 -3.01 9.53
N LYS A 74 -13.61 -3.93 10.37
CA LYS A 74 -13.36 -5.34 9.97
C LYS A 74 -14.62 -6.21 9.94
N ARG A 75 -15.79 -5.63 10.20
CA ARG A 75 -17.06 -6.37 10.15
C ARG A 75 -17.47 -6.68 8.71
N PRO A 76 -18.12 -7.84 8.45
CA PRO A 76 -18.71 -8.17 7.17
C PRO A 76 -19.62 -7.05 6.66
N GLY A 77 -19.59 -6.78 5.36
CA GLY A 77 -20.34 -5.69 4.74
C GLY A 77 -19.62 -4.32 4.77
N ARG A 78 -18.36 -4.27 5.28
CA ARG A 78 -17.52 -3.06 5.25
C ARG A 78 -16.15 -3.32 4.61
N ILE A 79 -15.48 -4.40 5.03
CA ILE A 79 -14.26 -4.89 4.41
C ILE A 79 -14.49 -6.34 4.01
N ASP A 80 -14.66 -6.57 2.73
CA ASP A 80 -14.89 -7.89 2.17
C ASP A 80 -13.59 -8.64 1.91
N LYS A 81 -12.53 -7.93 1.52
CA LYS A 81 -11.24 -8.53 1.20
C LYS A 81 -10.09 -7.72 1.78
N GLN A 82 -9.03 -8.42 2.17
CA GLN A 82 -7.81 -7.84 2.70
C GLN A 82 -6.61 -8.38 1.94
N TYR A 83 -5.75 -7.47 1.49
CA TYR A 83 -4.51 -7.80 0.80
C TYR A 83 -3.33 -7.22 1.56
N LEU A 84 -2.40 -8.09 1.94
CA LEU A 84 -1.15 -7.68 2.58
C LEU A 84 -0.07 -7.48 1.52
N PHE A 85 0.44 -6.28 1.43
CA PHE A 85 1.64 -5.96 0.66
C PHE A 85 2.85 -6.11 1.57
N SER A 86 3.60 -7.17 1.35
CA SER A 86 4.77 -7.54 2.14
C SER A 86 6.03 -7.52 1.26
N TYR A 87 7.12 -8.07 1.77
CA TYR A 87 8.36 -8.21 1.01
C TYR A 87 8.15 -9.01 -0.27
N ALA A 88 8.92 -8.64 -1.29
CA ALA A 88 8.83 -9.25 -2.61
C ALA A 88 9.31 -10.70 -2.60
N LYS A 89 8.54 -11.59 -3.23
CA LYS A 89 8.93 -12.99 -3.45
C LYS A 89 9.73 -13.13 -4.75
N LYS A 90 10.54 -14.20 -4.89
CA LYS A 90 11.39 -14.47 -6.06
C LYS A 90 10.67 -14.20 -7.39
N GLY A 91 9.47 -14.72 -7.57
CA GLY A 91 8.72 -14.54 -8.81
C GLY A 91 8.29 -13.10 -9.10
N GLN A 92 8.03 -12.29 -8.05
CA GLN A 92 7.74 -10.86 -8.18
C GLN A 92 9.01 -10.09 -8.54
N ILE A 93 10.12 -10.39 -7.86
CA ILE A 93 11.44 -9.80 -8.14
C ILE A 93 11.84 -10.08 -9.59
N GLN A 94 11.67 -11.33 -10.06
CA GLN A 94 12.00 -11.71 -11.42
C GLN A 94 11.16 -10.98 -12.47
N LYS A 95 9.85 -10.84 -12.22
CA LYS A 95 8.98 -10.07 -13.12
C LYS A 95 9.41 -8.61 -13.21
N MET A 96 9.69 -7.97 -12.07
CA MET A 96 10.19 -6.59 -12.05
C MET A 96 11.55 -6.48 -12.74
N TYR A 97 12.48 -7.37 -12.42
CA TYR A 97 13.81 -7.42 -13.03
C TYR A 97 13.72 -7.46 -14.55
N ASN A 98 12.89 -8.35 -15.10
CA ASN A 98 12.71 -8.51 -16.54
C ASN A 98 12.12 -7.25 -17.22
N VAL A 99 11.30 -6.49 -16.51
CA VAL A 99 10.72 -5.23 -17.02
C VAL A 99 11.77 -4.11 -17.04
N PHE A 100 12.52 -3.94 -15.95
CA PHE A 100 13.48 -2.85 -15.83
C PHE A 100 14.82 -3.12 -16.51
N LEU A 101 15.23 -4.39 -16.57
CA LEU A 101 16.56 -4.82 -16.99
C LEU A 101 16.46 -5.95 -18.04
N PRO A 102 15.71 -5.76 -19.14
CA PRO A 102 15.51 -6.82 -20.15
C PRO A 102 16.80 -7.28 -20.83
N HIS A 103 17.83 -6.43 -20.86
CA HIS A 103 19.16 -6.71 -21.43
C HIS A 103 20.08 -7.51 -20.48
N LEU A 104 19.72 -7.67 -19.21
CA LEU A 104 20.51 -8.38 -18.18
C LEU A 104 19.84 -9.65 -17.67
N LYS A 105 18.93 -10.26 -18.42
CA LYS A 105 18.16 -11.44 -18.00
C LYS A 105 19.06 -12.58 -17.49
N ASP A 106 20.20 -12.78 -18.11
CA ASP A 106 21.16 -13.83 -17.76
C ASP A 106 21.86 -13.61 -16.40
N GLN A 107 21.78 -12.38 -15.87
CA GLN A 107 22.37 -12.04 -14.57
C GLN A 107 21.38 -12.19 -13.41
N PHE A 108 20.11 -12.51 -13.67
CA PHE A 108 19.07 -12.56 -12.65
C PHE A 108 19.39 -13.52 -11.50
N GLU A 109 19.80 -14.74 -11.77
CA GLU A 109 20.07 -15.72 -10.71
C GLU A 109 21.23 -15.26 -9.82
N LYS A 110 22.31 -14.73 -10.41
CA LYS A 110 23.44 -14.15 -9.66
C LYS A 110 23.01 -12.95 -8.79
N PHE A 111 22.10 -12.14 -9.31
CA PHE A 111 21.54 -11.03 -8.55
C PHE A 111 20.67 -11.55 -7.40
N TYR A 112 19.78 -12.51 -7.67
CA TYR A 112 18.89 -13.07 -6.69
C TYR A 112 19.64 -13.74 -5.52
N GLU A 113 20.70 -14.49 -5.79
CA GLU A 113 21.58 -15.08 -4.76
C GLU A 113 22.11 -14.06 -3.75
N LYS A 114 22.31 -12.81 -4.16
CA LYS A 114 22.80 -11.73 -3.27
C LYS A 114 21.73 -11.18 -2.35
N ILE A 115 20.46 -11.43 -2.65
CA ILE A 115 19.32 -10.88 -1.91
C ILE A 115 18.34 -11.92 -1.38
N ASP A 116 18.57 -13.21 -1.66
CA ASP A 116 17.66 -14.31 -1.32
C ASP A 116 17.30 -14.34 0.18
N ASN A 117 18.26 -14.07 1.05
CA ASN A 117 18.08 -14.02 2.50
C ASN A 117 17.65 -12.65 3.05
N LYS A 118 17.36 -11.69 2.17
CA LYS A 118 17.01 -10.33 2.56
C LYS A 118 15.53 -10.04 2.38
N LYS A 119 15.00 -9.26 3.29
CA LYS A 119 13.64 -8.75 3.22
C LYS A 119 13.63 -7.49 2.35
N VAL A 120 13.14 -7.60 1.13
CA VAL A 120 13.17 -6.49 0.15
C VAL A 120 11.75 -6.12 -0.27
N THR A 121 11.43 -4.83 -0.24
CA THR A 121 10.15 -4.33 -0.74
C THR A 121 10.21 -4.11 -2.25
N THR A 122 9.04 -4.10 -2.90
CA THR A 122 8.96 -3.79 -4.34
C THR A 122 9.42 -2.37 -4.65
N SER A 123 9.16 -1.40 -3.77
CA SER A 123 9.59 -0.01 -3.93
C SER A 123 11.12 0.12 -3.91
N THR A 124 11.79 -0.54 -2.96
CA THR A 124 13.26 -0.59 -2.89
C THR A 124 13.87 -1.20 -4.14
N LEU A 125 13.29 -2.30 -4.65
CA LEU A 125 13.73 -2.92 -5.89
C LEU A 125 13.52 -2.02 -7.09
N GLN A 126 12.36 -1.35 -7.17
CA GLN A 126 12.04 -0.44 -8.26
C GLN A 126 13.05 0.71 -8.34
N GLN A 127 13.37 1.33 -7.21
CA GLN A 127 14.38 2.37 -7.13
C GLN A 127 15.73 1.86 -7.64
N TYR A 128 16.20 0.75 -7.09
CA TYR A 128 17.49 0.18 -7.48
C TYR A 128 17.55 -0.18 -8.96
N PHE A 129 16.53 -0.84 -9.50
CA PHE A 129 16.49 -1.21 -10.91
C PHE A 129 16.42 0.01 -11.83
N PHE A 130 15.65 1.02 -11.45
CA PHE A 130 15.53 2.25 -12.22
C PHE A 130 16.87 3.00 -12.30
N GLU A 131 17.59 3.13 -11.18
CA GLU A 131 18.89 3.78 -11.13
C GLU A 131 19.95 3.03 -11.94
N ASN A 132 19.86 1.69 -11.96
CA ASN A 132 20.84 0.83 -12.63
C ASN A 132 20.41 0.35 -14.03
N ARG A 133 19.31 0.87 -14.59
CA ARG A 133 18.71 0.41 -15.85
C ARG A 133 19.59 0.55 -17.09
N LYS A 134 20.64 1.37 -17.01
CA LYS A 134 21.61 1.59 -18.10
C LYS A 134 22.95 0.89 -17.86
N ASN A 135 23.11 0.18 -16.76
CA ASN A 135 24.35 -0.53 -16.44
C ASN A 135 24.39 -1.89 -17.14
N ASP A 136 25.55 -2.31 -17.56
CA ASP A 136 25.79 -3.65 -18.14
C ASP A 136 26.00 -4.73 -17.06
N ASN A 137 26.10 -4.34 -15.80
CA ASN A 137 26.26 -5.24 -14.67
C ASN A 137 25.44 -4.73 -13.47
N ILE A 138 24.39 -5.49 -13.13
CA ILE A 138 23.49 -5.15 -12.02
C ILE A 138 24.17 -5.23 -10.64
N LEU A 139 25.23 -6.01 -10.50
CA LEU A 139 25.92 -6.17 -9.22
C LEU A 139 26.92 -5.03 -8.92
N LYS A 140 27.21 -4.17 -9.88
CA LYS A 140 28.19 -3.10 -9.72
C LYS A 140 27.88 -2.23 -8.49
N ASN A 141 26.62 -1.90 -8.28
CA ASN A 141 26.16 -1.02 -7.22
C ASN A 141 25.34 -1.76 -6.15
N ILE A 142 25.58 -3.07 -5.95
CA ILE A 142 24.79 -3.89 -5.00
C ILE A 142 24.81 -3.36 -3.56
N LYS A 143 25.85 -2.63 -3.18
CA LYS A 143 25.96 -1.99 -1.86
C LYS A 143 24.89 -0.92 -1.66
N ASP A 144 24.48 -0.22 -2.72
CA ASP A 144 23.41 0.78 -2.63
C ASP A 144 22.07 0.11 -2.34
N LEU A 145 21.81 -1.05 -2.97
CA LEU A 145 20.63 -1.85 -2.63
C LEU A 145 20.62 -2.26 -1.15
N TYR A 146 21.76 -2.69 -0.61
CA TYR A 146 21.85 -3.06 0.81
C TYR A 146 21.58 -1.87 1.74
N LYS A 147 22.03 -0.69 1.36
CA LYS A 147 21.74 0.55 2.07
C LYS A 147 20.22 0.85 2.04
N TYR A 148 19.59 0.79 0.88
CA TYR A 148 18.15 1.00 0.74
C TYR A 148 17.32 -0.01 1.53
N ILE A 149 17.73 -1.28 1.58
CA ILE A 149 17.10 -2.31 2.40
C ILE A 149 17.17 -1.92 3.89
N SER A 150 18.35 -1.55 4.39
CA SER A 150 18.52 -1.17 5.79
C SER A 150 17.72 0.07 6.18
N GLU A 151 17.59 1.05 5.29
CA GLU A 151 16.78 2.25 5.50
C GLU A 151 15.27 1.94 5.48
N SER A 152 14.83 0.98 4.66
CA SER A 152 13.43 0.56 4.59
C SER A 152 13.02 -0.32 5.77
N ASP A 153 13.91 -1.15 6.30
CA ASP A 153 13.62 -2.03 7.45
C ASP A 153 13.31 -1.22 8.73
N SER A 154 13.85 -0.01 8.84
CA SER A 154 13.55 0.88 9.98
C SER A 154 12.09 1.34 10.02
N LYS A 155 11.37 1.27 8.89
CA LYS A 155 9.96 1.69 8.77
C LYS A 155 8.98 0.52 8.68
N GLY A 156 9.48 -0.72 8.53
CA GLY A 156 8.69 -1.94 8.33
C GLY A 156 7.89 -1.95 7.01
N PRO A 157 7.63 -3.11 6.41
CA PRO A 157 6.76 -3.21 5.26
C PRO A 157 5.34 -3.45 5.74
N THR A 158 4.47 -2.47 5.68
CA THR A 158 3.07 -2.76 6.01
C THR A 158 2.11 -1.84 5.29
N LEU A 159 1.95 -2.04 4.01
CA LEU A 159 0.74 -1.59 3.36
C LEU A 159 -0.27 -2.73 3.38
N THR A 160 -1.42 -2.54 4.01
CA THR A 160 -2.58 -3.42 3.88
C THR A 160 -3.63 -2.69 3.08
N MET A 161 -4.13 -3.33 2.03
CA MET A 161 -5.23 -2.85 1.21
C MET A 161 -6.49 -3.63 1.57
N PHE A 162 -7.59 -2.93 1.71
CA PHE A 162 -8.93 -3.47 1.92
C PHE A 162 -9.81 -3.13 0.72
N VAL A 163 -10.64 -4.08 0.34
CA VAL A 163 -11.63 -3.94 -0.74
C VAL A 163 -12.96 -4.44 -0.22
#